data_00450e07ebfe318843a50303e3d46115
#
_entry.id   00450e07ebfe318843a50303e3d46115
#
_cell.length_a   1.000
_cell.length_b   1.000
_cell.length_c   1.000
_cell.angle_alpha   90.00
_cell.angle_beta   90.00
_cell.angle_gamma   90.00
#
_symmetry.space_group_name_H-M   'P 1'
#
loop_
_entity.id
_entity.type
_entity.pdbx_description
1 polymer ?
#
loop_
_entity_poly.entity_id
_entity_poly.type
_entity_poly.pdbx_seq_one_letter_code
_entity_poly.pdbx_strand_id
1 'polypeptide(L)'
;MIWTVGVQASSLTAQINAPRDRQGRLHVNENLQVLGHGDIYATGDVAYAATDDKGNHALMTCQHAILLGKFAGNNAAASLLNVAPLPYRQEMYVTCLDLGAWGAVYTEGWDQQVKLTREEAKKLKVSIVSELIYPPKAEREAAFEIADPLAPVV
;
A
#
# COMPACT_ATOMS: atom_id res chain seq x y z
N MET A 1 20.08 18.48 -15.15
CA MET A 1 19.91 17.07 -14.77
C MET A 1 18.93 17.06 -13.59
N ILE A 2 17.87 16.23 -13.65
CA ILE A 2 16.91 16.05 -12.56
C ILE A 2 17.28 14.72 -11.89
N TRP A 3 17.48 14.72 -10.56
CA TRP A 3 17.84 13.54 -9.78
C TRP A 3 16.66 13.15 -8.88
N THR A 4 16.12 11.94 -9.06
CA THR A 4 14.99 11.39 -8.29
C THR A 4 15.46 10.11 -7.60
N VAL A 5 15.87 10.21 -6.33
CA VAL A 5 16.57 9.12 -5.60
C VAL A 5 15.66 8.23 -4.74
N GLY A 6 14.36 8.25 -4.97
CA GLY A 6 13.43 7.43 -4.20
C GLY A 6 12.96 8.12 -2.91
N VAL A 7 12.39 7.32 -2.01
CA VAL A 7 11.72 7.76 -0.79
C VAL A 7 12.30 7.06 0.44
N GLN A 8 12.11 7.68 1.60
CA GLN A 8 12.42 7.10 2.91
C GLN A 8 11.21 7.24 3.83
N ALA A 9 11.10 6.36 4.81
CA ALA A 9 10.11 6.49 5.87
C ALA A 9 10.34 7.78 6.66
N SER A 10 9.26 8.31 7.24
CA SER A 10 9.35 9.48 8.13
C SER A 10 10.34 9.22 9.27
N SER A 11 11.16 10.21 9.62
CA SER A 11 12.07 10.13 10.76
C SER A 11 11.36 9.93 12.10
N LEU A 12 10.06 10.17 12.16
CA LEU A 12 9.23 9.90 13.35
C LEU A 12 9.24 8.41 13.75
N THR A 13 9.49 7.49 12.81
CA THR A 13 9.65 6.06 13.13
C THR A 13 10.80 5.80 14.11
N ALA A 14 11.78 6.69 14.20
CA ALA A 14 12.88 6.57 15.14
C ALA A 14 12.45 6.73 16.62
N GLN A 15 11.26 7.30 16.87
CA GLN A 15 10.70 7.44 18.22
C GLN A 15 10.14 6.11 18.76
N ILE A 16 9.92 5.12 17.88
CA ILE A 16 9.45 3.78 18.26
C ILE A 16 10.67 2.85 18.35
N ASN A 17 10.92 2.28 19.53
CA ASN A 17 12.04 1.36 19.73
C ASN A 17 11.72 -0.03 19.14
N ALA A 18 11.82 -0.16 17.82
CA ALA A 18 11.51 -1.36 17.06
C ALA A 18 12.49 -1.58 15.89
N PRO A 19 12.62 -2.80 15.36
CA PRO A 19 13.42 -3.08 14.18
C PRO A 19 12.96 -2.27 12.96
N ARG A 20 13.92 -1.78 12.19
CA ARG A 20 13.70 -1.02 10.96
C ARG A 20 14.56 -1.55 9.82
N ASP A 21 14.05 -1.43 8.60
CA ASP A 21 14.82 -1.70 7.41
C ASP A 21 15.77 -0.52 7.06
N ARG A 22 16.48 -0.66 5.93
CA ARG A 22 17.43 0.37 5.45
C ARG A 22 16.77 1.70 5.08
N GLN A 23 15.47 1.71 4.80
CA GLN A 23 14.69 2.89 4.45
C GLN A 23 13.98 3.50 5.67
N GLY A 24 14.22 2.96 6.87
CA GLY A 24 13.62 3.42 8.13
C GLY A 24 12.21 2.90 8.39
N ARG A 25 11.69 1.95 7.59
CA ARG A 25 10.37 1.36 7.78
C ARG A 25 10.38 0.40 8.96
N LEU A 26 9.34 0.46 9.78
CA LEU A 26 9.14 -0.44 10.92
C LEU A 26 8.78 -1.85 10.44
N HIS A 27 9.44 -2.86 10.96
CA HIS A 27 9.04 -4.24 10.73
C HIS A 27 7.73 -4.54 11.44
N VAL A 28 6.78 -5.14 10.72
CA VAL A 28 5.48 -5.54 11.23
C VAL A 28 5.25 -7.04 11.03
N ASN A 29 4.34 -7.59 11.83
CA ASN A 29 3.85 -8.95 11.63
C ASN A 29 2.73 -8.98 10.55
N GLU A 30 2.16 -10.15 10.31
CA GLU A 30 1.06 -10.34 9.34
C GLU A 30 -0.19 -9.52 9.66
N ASN A 31 -0.40 -9.13 10.90
CA ASN A 31 -1.52 -8.30 11.35
C ASN A 31 -1.19 -6.80 11.36
N LEU A 32 -0.04 -6.42 10.79
CA LEU A 32 0.49 -5.05 10.73
C LEU A 32 0.83 -4.42 12.10
N GLN A 33 0.97 -5.24 13.14
CA GLN A 33 1.51 -4.79 14.42
C GLN A 33 3.03 -4.66 14.35
N VAL A 34 3.57 -3.59 14.90
CA VAL A 34 5.02 -3.36 14.97
C VAL A 34 5.66 -4.42 15.86
N LEU A 35 6.75 -5.03 15.39
CA LEU A 35 7.43 -6.08 16.13
C LEU A 35 7.91 -5.59 17.50
N GLY A 36 7.50 -6.32 18.56
CA GLY A 36 7.78 -5.95 19.95
C GLY A 36 6.73 -5.03 20.59
N HIS A 37 5.69 -4.61 19.83
CA HIS A 37 4.63 -3.72 20.32
C HIS A 37 3.26 -4.26 19.90
N GLY A 38 2.47 -4.78 20.85
CA GLY A 38 1.15 -5.34 20.55
C GLY A 38 0.05 -4.30 20.31
N ASP A 39 0.29 -3.06 20.67
CA ASP A 39 -0.63 -1.93 20.64
C ASP A 39 -0.30 -0.87 19.55
N ILE A 40 0.81 -1.07 18.82
CA ILE A 40 1.24 -0.17 17.75
C ILE A 40 1.09 -0.85 16.39
N TYR A 41 0.38 -0.21 15.49
CA TYR A 41 0.21 -0.63 14.10
C TYR A 41 0.96 0.32 13.18
N ALA A 42 1.61 -0.20 12.14
CA ALA A 42 2.24 0.62 11.11
C ALA A 42 1.67 0.27 9.73
N THR A 43 1.50 1.31 8.90
CA THR A 43 0.89 1.21 7.57
C THR A 43 1.54 2.18 6.59
N GLY A 44 1.31 1.99 5.29
CA GLY A 44 1.85 2.87 4.25
C GLY A 44 3.38 2.85 4.19
N ASP A 45 3.95 3.99 3.87
CA ASP A 45 5.38 4.14 3.60
C ASP A 45 6.30 3.96 4.84
N VAL A 46 5.74 3.79 6.02
CA VAL A 46 6.49 3.53 7.25
C VAL A 46 6.47 2.05 7.68
N ALA A 47 5.74 1.19 6.97
CA ALA A 47 5.62 -0.24 7.27
C ALA A 47 6.46 -1.11 6.34
N TYR A 48 7.24 -2.02 6.90
CA TYR A 48 7.90 -3.11 6.18
C TYR A 48 7.08 -4.39 6.38
N ALA A 49 6.09 -4.60 5.52
CA ALA A 49 5.11 -5.68 5.59
C ALA A 49 5.32 -6.67 4.45
N ALA A 50 5.27 -7.98 4.75
CA ALA A 50 5.25 -9.01 3.73
C ALA A 50 3.90 -8.96 2.97
N THR A 51 3.95 -9.12 1.64
CA THR A 51 2.75 -9.13 0.79
C THR A 51 2.30 -10.55 0.45
N ASP A 52 3.23 -11.50 0.51
CA ASP A 52 3.01 -12.90 0.18
C ASP A 52 4.01 -13.82 0.92
N ASP A 53 3.94 -15.11 0.64
CA ASP A 53 4.85 -16.13 1.18
C ASP A 53 6.09 -16.36 0.29
N LYS A 54 6.27 -15.56 -0.79
CA LYS A 54 7.38 -15.68 -1.76
C LYS A 54 8.53 -14.72 -1.44
N GLY A 55 8.41 -13.94 -0.36
CA GLY A 55 9.42 -12.98 0.08
C GLY A 55 9.23 -11.57 -0.48
N ASN A 56 8.11 -11.29 -1.11
CA ASN A 56 7.79 -9.94 -1.54
C ASN A 56 7.30 -9.08 -0.36
N HIS A 57 7.62 -7.79 -0.41
CA HIS A 57 7.24 -6.84 0.63
C HIS A 57 6.60 -5.60 0.01
N ALA A 58 5.72 -4.98 0.76
CA ALA A 58 5.06 -3.74 0.35
C ALA A 58 6.09 -2.68 -0.06
N LEU A 59 5.83 -2.01 -1.16
CA LEU A 59 6.60 -0.89 -1.67
C LEU A 59 5.98 0.42 -1.18
N MET A 60 6.76 1.50 -1.18
CA MET A 60 6.28 2.85 -0.87
C MET A 60 5.49 3.40 -2.06
N THR A 61 4.28 2.90 -2.24
CA THR A 61 3.36 3.25 -3.32
C THR A 61 1.94 3.37 -2.79
N CYS A 62 1.11 4.18 -3.47
CA CYS A 62 -0.29 4.38 -3.08
C CYS A 62 -1.08 3.06 -3.06
N GLN A 63 -0.86 2.15 -4.01
CA GLN A 63 -1.59 0.88 -4.05
C GLN A 63 -1.32 -0.01 -2.80
N HIS A 64 -0.07 -0.02 -2.30
CA HIS A 64 0.23 -0.73 -1.05
C HIS A 64 -0.27 0.04 0.16
N ALA A 65 -0.07 1.36 0.19
CA ALA A 65 -0.47 2.21 1.31
C ALA A 65 -1.99 2.15 1.57
N ILE A 66 -2.80 2.16 0.52
CA ILE A 66 -4.26 2.08 0.62
C ILE A 66 -4.69 0.76 1.28
N LEU A 67 -4.17 -0.36 0.78
CA LEU A 67 -4.57 -1.67 1.32
C LEU A 67 -4.00 -1.89 2.72
N LEU A 68 -2.74 -1.55 2.97
CA LEU A 68 -2.15 -1.57 4.31
C LEU A 68 -2.99 -0.75 5.30
N GLY A 69 -3.48 0.43 4.89
CA GLY A 69 -4.32 1.28 5.72
C GLY A 69 -5.64 0.62 6.11
N LYS A 70 -6.31 -0.04 5.16
CA LYS A 70 -7.56 -0.78 5.41
C LYS A 70 -7.34 -1.90 6.43
N PHE A 71 -6.30 -2.73 6.23
CA PHE A 71 -6.00 -3.83 7.15
C PHE A 71 -5.54 -3.33 8.53
N ALA A 72 -4.67 -2.33 8.60
CA ALA A 72 -4.20 -1.80 9.87
C ALA A 72 -5.33 -1.18 10.69
N GLY A 73 -6.22 -0.41 10.04
CA GLY A 73 -7.40 0.18 10.68
C GLY A 73 -8.36 -0.89 11.20
N ASN A 74 -8.67 -1.90 10.37
CA ASN A 74 -9.49 -3.04 10.79
C ASN A 74 -8.87 -3.77 11.99
N ASN A 75 -7.58 -4.06 11.95
CA ASN A 75 -6.91 -4.85 12.98
C ASN A 75 -6.75 -4.08 14.30
N ALA A 76 -6.55 -2.76 14.23
CA ALA A 76 -6.58 -1.91 15.42
C ALA A 76 -7.96 -1.92 16.08
N ALA A 77 -9.03 -1.81 15.30
CA ALA A 77 -10.41 -1.91 15.81
C ALA A 77 -10.71 -3.31 16.35
N ALA A 78 -10.28 -4.36 15.65
CA ALA A 78 -10.43 -5.77 16.08
C ALA A 78 -9.78 -6.00 17.44
N SER A 79 -8.58 -5.47 17.66
CA SER A 79 -7.88 -5.55 18.94
C SER A 79 -8.68 -4.91 20.08
N LEU A 80 -9.28 -3.74 19.86
CA LEU A 80 -10.10 -3.06 20.85
C LEU A 80 -11.41 -3.79 21.16
N LEU A 81 -11.94 -4.50 20.18
CA LEU A 81 -13.19 -5.26 20.28
C LEU A 81 -12.98 -6.72 20.72
N ASN A 82 -11.74 -7.16 20.93
CA ASN A 82 -11.37 -8.53 21.21
C ASN A 82 -11.89 -9.53 20.16
N VAL A 83 -11.85 -9.16 18.87
CA VAL A 83 -12.14 -10.05 17.74
C VAL A 83 -10.86 -10.38 16.98
N ALA A 84 -10.89 -11.46 16.20
CA ALA A 84 -9.71 -11.93 15.46
C ALA A 84 -9.30 -10.87 14.39
N PRO A 85 -7.99 -10.54 14.30
CA PRO A 85 -7.49 -9.69 13.23
C PRO A 85 -7.51 -10.43 11.89
N LEU A 86 -7.43 -9.67 10.81
CA LEU A 86 -7.26 -10.18 9.45
C LEU A 86 -5.80 -10.08 9.02
N PRO A 87 -5.14 -11.18 8.62
CA PRO A 87 -3.78 -11.12 8.12
C PRO A 87 -3.74 -10.37 6.78
N TYR A 88 -2.78 -9.44 6.67
CA TYR A 88 -2.56 -8.70 5.44
C TYR A 88 -1.97 -9.58 4.35
N ARG A 89 -2.54 -9.50 3.15
CA ARG A 89 -2.05 -10.13 1.93
C ARG A 89 -2.29 -9.20 0.73
N GLN A 90 -1.30 -9.11 -0.16
CA GLN A 90 -1.42 -8.39 -1.43
C GLN A 90 -0.50 -9.01 -2.47
N GLU A 91 -0.90 -10.15 -3.03
CA GLU A 91 -0.09 -10.88 -3.99
C GLU A 91 0.04 -10.16 -5.34
N MET A 92 -1.00 -9.42 -5.72
CA MET A 92 -1.00 -8.64 -6.97
C MET A 92 -0.23 -7.33 -6.81
N TYR A 93 0.67 -7.11 -7.74
CA TYR A 93 1.40 -5.86 -7.89
C TYR A 93 1.29 -5.38 -9.34
N VAL A 94 0.98 -4.11 -9.53
CA VAL A 94 0.88 -3.51 -10.86
C VAL A 94 1.70 -2.22 -10.92
N THR A 95 2.19 -1.88 -12.11
CA THR A 95 2.78 -0.56 -12.36
C THR A 95 2.12 0.10 -13.56
N CYS A 96 2.02 1.42 -13.54
CA CYS A 96 1.58 2.20 -14.68
C CYS A 96 2.45 3.46 -14.80
N LEU A 97 3.47 3.37 -15.66
CA LEU A 97 4.44 4.44 -15.89
C LEU A 97 3.98 5.34 -17.01
N ASP A 98 3.79 6.61 -16.71
CA ASP A 98 3.50 7.65 -17.72
C ASP A 98 4.79 8.09 -18.42
N LEU A 99 4.77 8.10 -19.74
CA LEU A 99 5.88 8.49 -20.60
C LEU A 99 5.55 9.72 -21.46
N GLY A 100 4.66 10.58 -20.97
CA GLY A 100 4.27 11.82 -21.63
C GLY A 100 3.55 11.59 -22.96
N ALA A 101 4.03 12.24 -24.02
CA ALA A 101 3.42 12.14 -25.35
C ALA A 101 3.56 10.75 -25.99
N TRP A 102 4.49 9.92 -25.52
CA TRP A 102 4.63 8.55 -26.01
C TRP A 102 3.47 7.64 -25.54
N GLY A 103 2.81 7.99 -24.45
CA GLY A 103 1.76 7.22 -23.81
C GLY A 103 2.17 6.74 -22.42
N ALA A 104 1.83 5.51 -22.10
CA ALA A 104 2.23 4.86 -20.83
C ALA A 104 2.60 3.39 -21.07
N VAL A 105 3.14 2.75 -20.02
CA VAL A 105 3.36 1.31 -19.94
C VAL A 105 2.69 0.79 -18.66
N TYR A 106 1.85 -0.22 -18.80
CA TYR A 106 1.21 -0.92 -17.69
C TYR A 106 1.76 -2.34 -17.60
N THR A 107 2.12 -2.74 -16.39
CA THR A 107 2.64 -4.09 -16.11
C THR A 107 1.88 -4.74 -14.97
N GLU A 108 1.87 -6.07 -14.96
CA GLU A 108 1.31 -6.89 -13.90
C GLU A 108 2.36 -7.85 -13.34
N GLY A 109 2.18 -8.21 -12.07
CA GLY A 109 3.04 -9.15 -11.35
C GLY A 109 4.33 -8.51 -10.85
N TRP A 110 4.98 -9.19 -9.92
CA TRP A 110 6.28 -8.79 -9.35
C TRP A 110 7.40 -8.90 -10.39
N ASP A 111 7.23 -9.71 -11.42
CA ASP A 111 8.10 -9.82 -12.59
C ASP A 111 7.81 -8.76 -13.68
N GLN A 112 6.83 -7.87 -13.43
CA GLN A 112 6.49 -6.70 -14.26
C GLN A 112 6.21 -7.05 -15.73
N GLN A 113 5.36 -8.05 -15.97
CA GLN A 113 4.94 -8.43 -17.31
C GLN A 113 4.14 -7.32 -17.98
N VAL A 114 4.62 -6.82 -19.12
CA VAL A 114 3.95 -5.74 -19.87
C VAL A 114 2.62 -6.26 -20.43
N LYS A 115 1.52 -5.56 -20.10
CA LYS A 115 0.16 -5.87 -20.55
C LYS A 115 -0.42 -4.84 -21.50
N LEU A 116 -0.21 -3.55 -21.20
CA LEU A 116 -0.69 -2.46 -22.06
C LEU A 116 0.44 -1.47 -22.32
N THR A 117 0.41 -0.85 -23.49
CA THR A 117 1.37 0.20 -23.87
C THR A 117 0.67 1.33 -24.59
N ARG A 118 1.39 2.45 -24.79
CA ARG A 118 0.94 3.58 -25.58
C ARG A 118 -0.36 4.19 -25.06
N GLU A 119 -1.31 4.41 -25.95
CA GLU A 119 -2.57 5.12 -25.66
C GLU A 119 -3.50 4.34 -24.72
N GLU A 120 -3.56 3.03 -24.85
CA GLU A 120 -4.40 2.19 -23.96
C GLU A 120 -3.91 2.26 -22.51
N ALA A 121 -2.61 2.10 -22.29
CA ALA A 121 -2.02 2.28 -20.98
C ALA A 121 -2.16 3.72 -20.47
N LYS A 122 -2.15 4.71 -21.35
CA LYS A 122 -2.36 6.13 -21.00
C LYS A 122 -3.78 6.39 -20.50
N LYS A 123 -4.79 5.80 -21.15
CA LYS A 123 -6.19 5.89 -20.70
C LYS A 123 -6.34 5.32 -19.29
N LEU A 124 -5.77 4.12 -19.06
CA LEU A 124 -5.75 3.50 -17.73
C LEU A 124 -5.02 4.40 -16.72
N LYS A 125 -3.86 4.96 -17.09
CA LYS A 125 -3.12 5.87 -16.20
C LYS A 125 -3.94 7.10 -15.80
N VAL A 126 -4.68 7.68 -16.73
CA VAL A 126 -5.58 8.81 -16.45
C VAL A 126 -6.66 8.40 -15.45
N SER A 127 -7.35 7.28 -15.68
CA SER A 127 -8.36 6.77 -14.75
C SER A 127 -7.77 6.51 -13.34
N ILE A 128 -6.59 5.90 -13.25
CA ILE A 128 -5.90 5.69 -11.97
C ILE A 128 -5.72 7.01 -11.22
N VAL A 129 -5.20 8.05 -11.87
CA VAL A 129 -4.84 9.30 -11.19
C VAL A 129 -6.00 10.27 -11.01
N SER A 130 -7.10 10.12 -11.76
CA SER A 130 -8.27 11.01 -11.68
C SER A 130 -9.45 10.42 -10.90
N GLU A 131 -9.49 9.11 -10.69
CA GLU A 131 -10.63 8.42 -10.10
C GLU A 131 -10.22 7.44 -8.99
N LEU A 132 -9.40 6.42 -9.31
CA LEU A 132 -9.18 5.26 -8.46
C LEU A 132 -8.40 5.57 -7.17
N ILE A 133 -7.47 6.52 -7.20
CA ILE A 133 -6.66 6.90 -6.03
C ILE A 133 -7.29 8.02 -5.19
N TYR A 134 -8.42 8.58 -5.64
CA TYR A 134 -9.09 9.64 -4.90
C TYR A 134 -9.80 9.09 -3.65
N PRO A 135 -9.86 9.88 -2.56
CA PRO A 135 -10.63 9.50 -1.39
C PRO A 135 -12.13 9.40 -1.76
N PRO A 136 -12.91 8.62 -1.00
CA PRO A 136 -14.36 8.58 -1.17
C PRO A 136 -14.97 9.95 -0.92
N LYS A 137 -16.23 10.12 -1.30
CA LYS A 137 -17.02 11.28 -0.88
C LYS A 137 -17.01 11.38 0.65
N ALA A 138 -17.10 12.60 1.19
CA ALA A 138 -17.13 12.86 2.63
C ALA A 138 -18.49 12.45 3.24
N GLU A 139 -18.88 11.21 3.02
CA GLU A 139 -20.11 10.58 3.51
C GLU A 139 -19.72 9.33 4.31
N ARG A 140 -20.41 9.11 5.43
CA ARG A 140 -20.05 8.05 6.39
C ARG A 140 -20.09 6.66 5.76
N GLU A 141 -21.15 6.34 5.06
CA GLU A 141 -21.37 5.04 4.42
C GLU A 141 -20.28 4.76 3.36
N ALA A 142 -20.01 5.71 2.49
CA ALA A 142 -18.97 5.61 1.47
C ALA A 142 -17.57 5.42 2.10
N ALA A 143 -17.29 6.08 3.21
CA ALA A 143 -16.03 5.93 3.93
C ALA A 143 -15.88 4.54 4.55
N PHE A 144 -16.94 3.97 5.12
CA PHE A 144 -16.91 2.61 5.67
C PHE A 144 -16.82 1.55 4.57
N GLU A 145 -17.55 1.71 3.47
CA GLU A 145 -17.50 0.79 2.33
C GLU A 145 -16.06 0.69 1.77
N ILE A 146 -15.40 1.83 1.53
CA ILE A 146 -14.05 1.82 1.00
C ILE A 146 -13.00 1.38 2.03
N ALA A 147 -13.30 1.48 3.33
CA ALA A 147 -12.39 1.04 4.40
C ALA A 147 -12.38 -0.47 4.60
N ASP A 148 -13.34 -1.21 4.04
CA ASP A 148 -13.39 -2.67 4.14
C ASP A 148 -12.13 -3.28 3.50
N PRO A 149 -11.30 -4.04 4.27
CA PRO A 149 -10.10 -4.66 3.74
C PRO A 149 -10.39 -5.78 2.74
N LEU A 150 -11.59 -6.34 2.76
CA LEU A 150 -12.03 -7.43 1.86
C LEU A 150 -12.76 -6.92 0.61
N ALA A 151 -13.07 -5.61 0.56
CA ALA A 151 -13.63 -5.03 -0.65
C ALA A 151 -12.59 -5.08 -1.79
N PRO A 152 -13.02 -5.47 -3.02
CA PRO A 152 -12.09 -5.53 -4.15
C PRO A 152 -11.40 -4.16 -4.34
N VAL A 153 -10.09 -4.20 -4.51
CA VAL A 153 -9.34 -3.04 -4.98
C VAL A 153 -9.58 -2.99 -6.50
N VAL A 154 -10.29 -1.96 -6.94
CA VAL A 154 -10.63 -1.74 -8.35
C VAL A 154 -9.37 -1.44 -9.16
#